data_50a94569ee14937e560ae1e35cd67291
#
_entry.id   50a94569ee14937e560ae1e35cd67291
#
_cell.length_a   1.000
_cell.length_b   1.000
_cell.length_c   1.000
_cell.angle_alpha   90.00
_cell.angle_beta   90.00
_cell.angle_gamma   90.00
#
_symmetry.space_group_name_H-M   'P 1'
#
loop_
_entity.id
_entity.type
_entity.pdbx_description
1 polymer ?
#
loop_
_entity_poly.entity_id
_entity_poly.type
_entity_poly.pdbx_seq_one_letter_code
_entity_poly.pdbx_strand_id
1 'polypeptide(L)'
;MPSRNPEGRKGGEGGRHPLRDPWNSWYGSAHWRARRAAQLASEPLCRFCKANDRITAAAVVDHIVPHKGDWHSFAFGEVQSLCKACHDGEKSAIDRRGYSVRVDVNTGWPFDPNHPANGGGIRTWGYSIPDDLRPSSVPVVLVCGPPASGKTTYVAKRAQPGDVVIDLDDILESLGAQRWTNDKAALSRAIAIRNDRLRSLATTAGGTAYLIAGAPSQSEREAWRRALGNVTVVILRTAASTCIARIAADPNRNHAAEKLKQAVANWWNAFGCR
;
A
#
# COMPACT_ATOMS: atom_id res chain seq x y z
N MET A 1 8.38 -18.76 -76.99
CA MET A 1 8.54 -17.92 -75.82
C MET A 1 7.26 -18.04 -75.01
N PRO A 2 7.20 -18.76 -73.90
CA PRO A 2 5.97 -18.91 -73.12
C PRO A 2 5.81 -17.74 -72.12
N SER A 3 4.59 -17.27 -71.99
CA SER A 3 4.12 -16.21 -71.10
C SER A 3 4.20 -16.64 -69.62
N ARG A 4 4.75 -15.78 -68.77
CA ARG A 4 4.76 -15.96 -67.32
C ARG A 4 3.40 -15.58 -66.73
N ASN A 5 2.80 -16.52 -66.02
CA ASN A 5 1.62 -16.35 -65.19
C ASN A 5 2.01 -15.60 -63.89
N PRO A 6 1.32 -14.56 -63.42
CA PRO A 6 1.58 -13.99 -62.12
C PRO A 6 0.83 -14.82 -61.05
N GLU A 7 1.58 -15.52 -60.24
CA GLU A 7 1.04 -16.23 -59.08
C GLU A 7 0.42 -15.25 -58.05
N GLY A 8 -0.79 -15.65 -57.65
CA GLY A 8 -1.61 -14.87 -56.71
C GLY A 8 -0.93 -14.68 -55.35
N ARG A 9 -0.95 -13.46 -54.87
CA ARG A 9 -0.69 -13.13 -53.46
C ARG A 9 -1.72 -13.85 -52.61
N LYS A 10 -1.31 -14.86 -51.87
CA LYS A 10 -2.09 -15.42 -50.75
C LYS A 10 -2.32 -14.31 -49.75
N GLY A 11 -3.60 -13.93 -49.59
CA GLY A 11 -4.01 -13.05 -48.50
C GLY A 11 -3.62 -13.68 -47.16
N GLY A 12 -2.77 -13.00 -46.40
CA GLY A 12 -2.46 -13.40 -45.04
C GLY A 12 -3.75 -13.43 -44.22
N GLU A 13 -4.09 -14.63 -43.76
CA GLU A 13 -5.11 -14.78 -42.71
C GLU A 13 -4.65 -13.93 -41.52
N GLY A 14 -5.36 -12.82 -41.33
CA GLY A 14 -5.21 -11.98 -40.15
C GLY A 14 -5.48 -12.84 -38.92
N GLY A 15 -4.42 -13.25 -38.24
CA GLY A 15 -4.50 -13.98 -37.00
C GLY A 15 -5.48 -13.28 -36.08
N ARG A 16 -6.59 -13.93 -35.76
CA ARG A 16 -7.52 -13.45 -34.76
C ARG A 16 -6.74 -13.35 -33.46
N HIS A 17 -6.52 -12.12 -32.99
CA HIS A 17 -5.98 -11.84 -31.68
C HIS A 17 -6.78 -12.66 -30.66
N PRO A 18 -6.14 -13.35 -29.70
CA PRO A 18 -6.84 -14.07 -28.66
C PRO A 18 -7.82 -13.14 -27.97
N LEU A 19 -9.03 -13.62 -27.78
CA LEU A 19 -10.22 -13.04 -27.19
C LEU A 19 -10.00 -11.66 -26.54
N ARG A 20 -10.49 -10.60 -27.21
CA ARG A 20 -10.62 -9.29 -26.56
C ARG A 20 -11.53 -9.46 -25.36
N ASP A 21 -11.06 -9.02 -24.20
CA ASP A 21 -11.84 -9.06 -22.98
C ASP A 21 -13.26 -8.52 -23.23
N PRO A 22 -14.32 -9.18 -22.73
CA PRO A 22 -15.71 -8.81 -23.00
C PRO A 22 -16.02 -7.34 -22.69
N TRP A 23 -15.29 -6.75 -21.75
CA TRP A 23 -15.46 -5.35 -21.33
C TRP A 23 -14.78 -4.31 -22.22
N ASN A 24 -14.04 -4.72 -23.26
CA ASN A 24 -13.41 -3.75 -24.17
C ASN A 24 -14.44 -2.83 -24.88
N SER A 25 -15.66 -3.30 -25.09
CA SER A 25 -16.75 -2.50 -25.61
C SER A 25 -17.14 -1.32 -24.73
N TRP A 26 -16.91 -1.39 -23.43
CA TRP A 26 -17.24 -0.35 -22.46
C TRP A 26 -16.47 0.95 -22.71
N TYR A 27 -15.23 0.85 -23.19
CA TYR A 27 -14.40 2.00 -23.55
C TYR A 27 -14.93 2.78 -24.77
N GLY A 28 -15.81 2.17 -25.57
CA GLY A 28 -16.55 2.83 -26.65
C GLY A 28 -17.87 3.49 -26.21
N SER A 29 -18.30 3.33 -24.97
CA SER A 29 -19.57 3.85 -24.47
C SER A 29 -19.61 5.38 -24.36
N ALA A 30 -20.81 5.95 -24.42
CA ALA A 30 -21.02 7.38 -24.16
C ALA A 30 -20.57 7.77 -22.74
N HIS A 31 -20.85 6.88 -21.76
CA HIS A 31 -20.42 7.07 -20.38
C HIS A 31 -18.89 7.25 -20.27
N TRP A 32 -18.12 6.35 -20.89
CA TRP A 32 -16.66 6.43 -20.84
C TRP A 32 -16.14 7.67 -21.57
N ARG A 33 -16.70 8.02 -22.73
CA ARG A 33 -16.29 9.22 -23.47
C ARG A 33 -16.49 10.50 -22.64
N ALA A 34 -17.63 10.63 -21.98
CA ALA A 34 -17.92 11.77 -21.12
C ALA A 34 -16.95 11.82 -19.93
N ARG A 35 -16.76 10.68 -19.26
CA ARG A 35 -15.85 10.55 -18.13
C ARG A 35 -14.41 10.89 -18.51
N ARG A 36 -13.93 10.36 -19.63
CA ARG A 36 -12.60 10.64 -20.17
C ARG A 36 -12.42 12.13 -20.47
N ALA A 37 -13.40 12.78 -21.09
CA ALA A 37 -13.35 14.20 -21.38
C ALA A 37 -13.28 15.03 -20.09
N ALA A 38 -14.11 14.74 -19.10
CA ALA A 38 -14.11 15.42 -17.81
C ALA A 38 -12.76 15.25 -17.08
N GLN A 39 -12.20 14.05 -17.08
CA GLN A 39 -10.90 13.78 -16.43
C GLN A 39 -9.77 14.56 -17.10
N LEU A 40 -9.66 14.56 -18.43
CA LEU A 40 -8.62 15.30 -19.14
C LEU A 40 -8.78 16.81 -19.01
N ALA A 41 -10.00 17.30 -18.85
CA ALA A 41 -10.24 18.73 -18.60
C ALA A 41 -9.80 19.15 -17.18
N SER A 42 -10.04 18.29 -16.19
CA SER A 42 -9.64 18.55 -14.79
C SER A 42 -8.16 18.29 -14.52
N GLU A 43 -7.56 17.29 -15.19
CA GLU A 43 -6.16 16.91 -15.04
C GLU A 43 -5.49 16.82 -16.42
N PRO A 44 -5.13 17.95 -17.06
CA PRO A 44 -4.62 17.97 -18.44
C PRO A 44 -3.17 17.47 -18.57
N LEU A 45 -2.43 17.37 -17.47
CA LEU A 45 -1.04 16.92 -17.46
C LEU A 45 -0.92 15.48 -16.99
N CYS A 46 0.06 14.76 -17.55
CA CYS A 46 0.38 13.40 -17.12
C CYS A 46 0.78 13.36 -15.64
N ARG A 47 0.02 12.63 -14.83
CA ARG A 47 0.26 12.48 -13.39
C ARG A 47 1.65 11.96 -13.08
N PHE A 48 2.15 10.96 -13.81
CA PHE A 48 3.47 10.39 -13.61
C PHE A 48 4.60 11.32 -14.03
N CYS A 49 4.44 12.07 -15.12
CA CYS A 49 5.42 13.07 -15.52
C CYS A 49 5.47 14.22 -14.52
N LYS A 50 4.30 14.73 -14.09
CA LYS A 50 4.20 15.79 -13.08
C LYS A 50 4.89 15.43 -11.77
N ALA A 51 4.73 14.20 -11.33
CA ALA A 51 5.41 13.67 -10.12
C ALA A 51 6.94 13.53 -10.27
N ASN A 52 7.48 13.78 -11.47
CA ASN A 52 8.92 13.81 -11.79
C ASN A 52 9.34 15.19 -12.33
N ASP A 53 8.66 16.25 -11.93
CA ASP A 53 8.93 17.63 -12.35
C ASP A 53 8.98 17.81 -13.87
N ARG A 54 8.30 16.96 -14.65
CA ARG A 54 8.19 17.02 -16.10
C ARG A 54 6.78 17.43 -16.49
N ILE A 55 6.68 18.44 -17.36
CA ILE A 55 5.42 18.89 -17.92
C ILE A 55 5.17 18.13 -19.23
N THR A 56 4.16 17.24 -19.23
CA THR A 56 3.77 16.44 -20.40
C THR A 56 2.25 16.37 -20.44
N ALA A 57 1.66 16.72 -21.59
CA ALA A 57 0.22 16.63 -21.78
C ALA A 57 -0.27 15.16 -21.62
N ALA A 58 -1.38 15.00 -20.94
CA ALA A 58 -2.05 13.71 -20.86
C ALA A 58 -2.82 13.42 -22.15
N ALA A 59 -2.82 12.17 -22.58
CA ALA A 59 -3.54 11.69 -23.76
C ALA A 59 -4.42 10.48 -23.45
N VAL A 60 -4.19 9.81 -22.33
CA VAL A 60 -4.88 8.59 -21.90
C VAL A 60 -5.49 8.83 -20.53
N VAL A 61 -6.71 8.35 -20.34
CA VAL A 61 -7.34 8.22 -19.03
C VAL A 61 -7.37 6.73 -18.69
N ASP A 62 -6.88 6.40 -17.52
CA ASP A 62 -6.74 5.03 -17.06
C ASP A 62 -7.20 4.88 -15.61
N HIS A 63 -7.68 3.68 -15.25
CA HIS A 63 -8.07 3.39 -13.87
C HIS A 63 -6.82 3.29 -12.98
N ILE A 64 -6.86 3.93 -11.80
CA ILE A 64 -5.78 3.79 -10.81
C ILE A 64 -5.67 2.32 -10.38
N VAL A 65 -6.80 1.71 -10.08
CA VAL A 65 -6.92 0.27 -9.79
C VAL A 65 -7.63 -0.40 -10.98
N PRO A 66 -7.04 -1.42 -11.61
CA PRO A 66 -7.68 -2.13 -12.72
C PRO A 66 -9.05 -2.70 -12.34
N HIS A 67 -10.08 -2.46 -13.16
CA HIS A 67 -11.45 -2.88 -12.89
C HIS A 67 -11.69 -4.40 -13.10
N LYS A 68 -10.79 -5.09 -13.78
CA LYS A 68 -10.81 -6.56 -14.02
C LYS A 68 -12.16 -7.13 -14.51
N GLY A 69 -12.91 -6.33 -15.28
CA GLY A 69 -14.23 -6.73 -15.78
C GLY A 69 -15.39 -6.46 -14.83
N ASP A 70 -15.17 -5.80 -13.70
CA ASP A 70 -16.24 -5.32 -12.84
C ASP A 70 -16.79 -3.99 -13.36
N TRP A 71 -18.10 -3.97 -13.68
CA TRP A 71 -18.76 -2.78 -14.23
C TRP A 71 -18.78 -1.59 -13.25
N HIS A 72 -18.99 -1.85 -11.97
CA HIS A 72 -19.04 -0.78 -10.97
C HIS A 72 -17.66 -0.10 -10.85
N SER A 73 -16.60 -0.87 -10.75
CA SER A 73 -15.23 -0.37 -10.73
C SER A 73 -14.85 0.34 -12.03
N PHE A 74 -15.33 -0.12 -13.20
CA PHE A 74 -15.17 0.56 -14.47
C PHE A 74 -15.91 1.91 -14.50
N ALA A 75 -17.18 1.93 -14.08
CA ALA A 75 -18.03 3.11 -14.18
C ALA A 75 -17.69 4.18 -13.12
N PHE A 76 -17.26 3.79 -11.92
CA PHE A 76 -17.13 4.70 -10.77
C PHE A 76 -15.76 4.63 -10.08
N GLY A 77 -14.89 3.67 -10.42
CA GLY A 77 -13.54 3.56 -9.86
C GLY A 77 -12.68 4.79 -10.18
N GLU A 78 -11.72 5.14 -9.36
CA GLU A 78 -10.85 6.30 -9.60
C GLU A 78 -10.04 6.17 -10.88
N VAL A 79 -9.94 7.27 -11.63
CA VAL A 79 -9.17 7.37 -12.87
C VAL A 79 -8.08 8.44 -12.74
N GLN A 80 -7.09 8.34 -13.60
CA GLN A 80 -5.95 9.26 -13.68
C GLN A 80 -5.62 9.61 -15.13
N SER A 81 -4.99 10.76 -15.32
CA SER A 81 -4.55 11.26 -16.64
C SER A 81 -3.07 10.91 -16.87
N LEU A 82 -2.77 10.21 -17.96
CA LEU A 82 -1.42 9.78 -18.32
C LEU A 82 -1.06 10.16 -19.74
N CYS A 83 0.22 10.40 -20.03
CA CYS A 83 0.70 10.38 -21.41
C CYS A 83 0.82 8.93 -21.90
N LYS A 84 0.83 8.74 -23.22
CA LYS A 84 0.89 7.40 -23.80
C LYS A 84 2.12 6.60 -23.34
N ALA A 85 3.28 7.23 -23.25
CA ALA A 85 4.51 6.57 -22.82
C ALA A 85 4.42 6.05 -21.36
N CYS A 86 3.85 6.85 -20.43
CA CYS A 86 3.66 6.41 -19.05
C CYS A 86 2.58 5.34 -18.91
N HIS A 87 1.50 5.42 -19.70
CA HIS A 87 0.47 4.40 -19.71
C HIS A 87 0.98 3.06 -20.24
N ASP A 88 1.59 3.05 -21.42
CA ASP A 88 2.04 1.80 -22.07
C ASP A 88 3.27 1.19 -21.38
N GLY A 89 4.11 2.02 -20.77
CA GLY A 89 5.32 1.61 -20.06
C GLY A 89 5.10 1.37 -18.57
N GLU A 90 5.19 2.43 -17.78
CA GLU A 90 5.20 2.36 -16.32
C GLU A 90 3.90 1.79 -15.74
N LYS A 91 2.72 2.32 -16.18
CA LYS A 91 1.43 1.87 -15.65
C LYS A 91 1.15 0.40 -16.00
N SER A 92 1.36 0.01 -17.26
CA SER A 92 1.22 -1.39 -17.68
C SER A 92 2.17 -2.33 -16.93
N ALA A 93 3.35 -1.84 -16.58
CA ALA A 93 4.30 -2.58 -15.78
C ALA A 93 3.87 -2.68 -14.31
N ILE A 94 3.30 -1.62 -13.73
CA ILE A 94 2.71 -1.63 -12.38
C ILE A 94 1.56 -2.62 -12.33
N ASP A 95 0.64 -2.59 -13.29
CA ASP A 95 -0.52 -3.49 -13.32
C ASP A 95 -0.16 -4.97 -13.41
N ARG A 96 0.95 -5.28 -14.10
CA ARG A 96 1.47 -6.66 -14.21
C ARG A 96 2.27 -7.11 -13.01
N ARG A 97 3.08 -6.22 -12.41
CA ARG A 97 4.01 -6.54 -11.32
C ARG A 97 3.45 -6.26 -9.95
N GLY A 98 2.44 -5.39 -9.86
CA GLY A 98 1.89 -4.92 -8.60
C GLY A 98 2.67 -3.79 -7.93
N TYR A 99 3.73 -3.27 -8.58
CA TYR A 99 4.55 -2.17 -8.04
C TYR A 99 5.24 -1.35 -9.13
N SER A 100 5.59 -0.09 -8.81
CA SER A 100 6.43 0.78 -9.63
C SER A 100 7.92 0.53 -9.35
N VAL A 101 8.76 0.65 -10.39
CA VAL A 101 10.24 0.60 -10.24
C VAL A 101 10.86 1.99 -10.07
N ARG A 102 10.04 3.03 -9.89
CA ARG A 102 10.56 4.39 -9.70
C ARG A 102 11.36 4.50 -8.41
N VAL A 103 12.52 5.11 -8.53
CA VAL A 103 13.43 5.34 -7.41
C VAL A 103 13.63 6.83 -7.17
N ASP A 104 13.91 7.20 -5.93
CA ASP A 104 14.41 8.52 -5.58
C ASP A 104 15.78 8.73 -6.21
N VAL A 105 15.92 9.82 -6.95
CA VAL A 105 17.15 10.09 -7.73
C VAL A 105 18.37 10.34 -6.85
N ASN A 106 18.20 10.74 -5.59
CA ASN A 106 19.28 11.04 -4.66
C ASN A 106 19.71 9.80 -3.87
N THR A 107 18.76 8.92 -3.55
CA THR A 107 18.99 7.74 -2.71
C THR A 107 19.01 6.42 -3.49
N GLY A 108 18.51 6.41 -4.73
CA GLY A 108 18.31 5.20 -5.52
C GLY A 108 17.23 4.27 -4.96
N TRP A 109 16.46 4.70 -3.95
CA TRP A 109 15.49 3.87 -3.27
C TRP A 109 14.10 3.94 -3.95
N PRO A 110 13.39 2.81 -4.12
CA PRO A 110 12.06 2.80 -4.73
C PRO A 110 11.03 3.58 -3.92
N PHE A 111 10.26 4.45 -4.60
CA PHE A 111 9.14 5.15 -3.98
C PHE A 111 7.95 4.23 -3.69
N ASP A 112 7.77 3.16 -4.47
CA ASP A 112 6.62 2.28 -4.35
C ASP A 112 6.79 1.35 -3.14
N PRO A 113 5.91 1.42 -2.14
CA PRO A 113 5.95 0.53 -0.97
C PRO A 113 5.88 -0.96 -1.34
N ASN A 114 5.25 -1.28 -2.48
CA ASN A 114 5.10 -2.65 -2.96
C ASN A 114 6.33 -3.16 -3.75
N HIS A 115 7.32 -2.31 -3.99
CA HIS A 115 8.53 -2.72 -4.69
C HIS A 115 9.28 -3.80 -3.87
N PRO A 116 9.82 -4.88 -4.51
CA PRO A 116 10.53 -5.95 -3.80
C PRO A 116 11.68 -5.48 -2.90
N ALA A 117 12.39 -4.41 -3.29
CA ALA A 117 13.43 -3.81 -2.46
C ALA A 117 12.86 -3.21 -1.16
N ASN A 118 11.59 -2.82 -1.13
CA ASN A 118 10.87 -2.40 0.07
C ASN A 118 10.25 -3.58 0.82
N GLY A 119 10.56 -4.82 0.40
CA GLY A 119 10.13 -6.04 1.06
C GLY A 119 9.00 -6.80 0.36
N GLY A 120 8.65 -6.46 -0.87
CA GLY A 120 7.75 -7.18 -1.79
C GLY A 120 6.41 -7.61 -1.21
N GLY A 121 5.34 -6.95 -1.61
CA GLY A 121 3.98 -7.14 -1.14
C GLY A 121 3.46 -5.90 -0.43
N ILE A 122 2.15 -5.71 -0.40
CA ILE A 122 1.50 -4.66 0.40
C ILE A 122 1.97 -4.83 1.85
N ARG A 123 3.14 -4.29 2.17
CA ARG A 123 3.51 -4.04 3.54
C ARG A 123 2.84 -2.75 3.95
N THR A 124 1.60 -2.86 4.36
CA THR A 124 1.16 -2.03 5.46
C THR A 124 2.29 -2.06 6.48
N TRP A 125 2.67 -0.93 7.01
CA TRP A 125 3.64 -0.83 8.11
C TRP A 125 3.20 -1.75 9.25
N GLY A 126 3.69 -2.98 9.25
CA GLY A 126 3.32 -4.02 10.19
C GLY A 126 2.22 -4.93 9.68
N TYR A 127 2.55 -5.73 8.68
CA TYR A 127 1.90 -7.03 8.45
C TYR A 127 0.40 -6.98 8.09
N SER A 128 0.02 -7.70 7.04
CA SER A 128 -1.35 -7.81 6.57
C SER A 128 -2.33 -8.04 7.72
N ILE A 129 -3.44 -7.33 7.64
CA ILE A 129 -4.60 -7.63 8.49
C ILE A 129 -5.08 -9.03 8.08
N PRO A 130 -5.23 -9.99 9.00
CA PRO A 130 -5.79 -11.29 8.66
C PRO A 130 -7.20 -11.15 8.10
N ASP A 131 -7.48 -11.86 7.01
CA ASP A 131 -8.78 -11.80 6.33
C ASP A 131 -9.91 -12.44 7.14
N ASP A 132 -9.57 -13.28 8.11
CA ASP A 132 -10.48 -14.05 8.97
C ASP A 132 -10.77 -13.38 10.32
N LEU A 133 -10.37 -12.13 10.52
CA LEU A 133 -10.70 -11.41 11.74
C LEU A 133 -12.20 -11.19 11.87
N ARG A 134 -12.67 -11.29 13.11
CA ARG A 134 -14.04 -10.95 13.51
C ARG A 134 -14.02 -9.67 14.34
N PRO A 135 -15.13 -8.92 14.38
CA PRO A 135 -15.24 -7.76 15.26
C PRO A 135 -14.88 -8.10 16.71
N SER A 136 -14.11 -7.24 17.32
CA SER A 136 -13.69 -7.38 18.72
C SER A 136 -14.89 -7.25 19.65
N SER A 137 -14.96 -8.10 20.69
CA SER A 137 -15.94 -7.99 21.76
C SER A 137 -15.62 -6.88 22.78
N VAL A 138 -14.38 -6.38 22.76
CA VAL A 138 -13.93 -5.27 23.61
C VAL A 138 -13.54 -4.07 22.80
N PRO A 139 -13.58 -2.83 23.37
CA PRO A 139 -13.08 -1.64 22.70
C PRO A 139 -11.61 -1.82 22.27
N VAL A 140 -11.28 -1.41 21.06
CA VAL A 140 -9.91 -1.45 20.53
C VAL A 140 -9.37 -0.03 20.38
N VAL A 141 -8.19 0.25 20.91
CA VAL A 141 -7.45 1.49 20.69
C VAL A 141 -6.28 1.20 19.76
N LEU A 142 -6.41 1.62 18.51
CA LEU A 142 -5.35 1.54 17.50
C LEU A 142 -4.41 2.75 17.66
N VAL A 143 -3.21 2.52 18.19
CA VAL A 143 -2.21 3.57 18.40
C VAL A 143 -1.23 3.59 17.23
N CYS A 144 -1.32 4.65 16.42
CA CYS A 144 -0.55 4.83 15.19
C CYS A 144 0.52 5.91 15.34
N GLY A 145 1.58 5.81 14.56
CA GLY A 145 2.63 6.83 14.51
C GLY A 145 3.94 6.27 13.96
N PRO A 146 4.90 7.16 13.61
CA PRO A 146 6.21 6.74 13.12
C PRO A 146 7.01 5.96 14.17
N PRO A 147 8.10 5.29 13.80
CA PRO A 147 9.07 4.75 14.76
C PRO A 147 9.52 5.84 15.75
N ALA A 148 9.71 5.46 17.00
CA ALA A 148 10.10 6.36 18.10
C ALA A 148 9.12 7.52 18.41
N SER A 149 7.88 7.47 17.92
CA SER A 149 6.86 8.49 18.23
C SER A 149 6.33 8.40 19.68
N GLY A 150 6.61 7.32 20.41
CA GLY A 150 6.16 7.11 21.79
C GLY A 150 4.90 6.26 21.92
N LYS A 151 4.55 5.44 20.92
CA LYS A 151 3.37 4.56 20.94
C LYS A 151 3.33 3.63 22.15
N THR A 152 4.41 2.89 22.38
CA THR A 152 4.53 1.98 23.53
C THR A 152 4.41 2.74 24.87
N THR A 153 5.06 3.92 24.97
CA THR A 153 4.93 4.80 26.15
C THR A 153 3.50 5.31 26.33
N TYR A 154 2.80 5.62 25.25
CA TYR A 154 1.40 6.05 25.30
C TYR A 154 0.51 4.95 25.86
N VAL A 155 0.71 3.72 25.41
CA VAL A 155 -0.05 2.54 25.88
C VAL A 155 0.31 2.21 27.34
N ALA A 156 1.59 2.15 27.67
CA ALA A 156 2.06 1.84 29.03
C ALA A 156 1.51 2.78 30.12
N LYS A 157 1.22 4.04 29.76
CA LYS A 157 0.60 5.02 30.69
C LYS A 157 -0.92 4.85 30.85
N ARG A 158 -1.59 4.07 30.03
CA ARG A 158 -3.06 3.98 29.96
C ARG A 158 -3.60 2.57 30.18
N ALA A 159 -2.86 1.57 29.75
CA ALA A 159 -3.27 0.18 29.93
C ALA A 159 -3.40 -0.15 31.42
N GLN A 160 -4.49 -0.80 31.77
CA GLN A 160 -4.82 -1.26 33.12
C GLN A 160 -4.63 -2.78 33.22
N PRO A 161 -4.51 -3.33 34.43
CA PRO A 161 -4.56 -4.78 34.62
C PRO A 161 -5.84 -5.36 33.97
N GLY A 162 -5.67 -6.37 33.13
CA GLY A 162 -6.76 -6.98 32.36
C GLY A 162 -6.94 -6.45 30.93
N ASP A 163 -6.24 -5.38 30.55
CA ASP A 163 -6.20 -4.92 29.17
C ASP A 163 -5.29 -5.80 28.30
N VAL A 164 -5.63 -5.91 27.02
CA VAL A 164 -4.83 -6.66 26.05
C VAL A 164 -3.94 -5.70 25.29
N VAL A 165 -2.62 -5.89 25.34
CA VAL A 165 -1.66 -5.11 24.54
C VAL A 165 -1.09 -5.98 23.43
N ILE A 166 -1.20 -5.50 22.19
CA ILE A 166 -0.70 -6.15 20.98
C ILE A 166 0.34 -5.24 20.35
N ASP A 167 1.61 -5.50 20.67
CA ASP A 167 2.79 -4.87 20.07
C ASP A 167 3.68 -5.96 19.48
N LEU A 168 3.99 -5.87 18.20
CA LEU A 168 4.81 -6.86 17.52
C LEU A 168 6.25 -6.87 18.03
N ASP A 169 6.78 -5.71 18.40
CA ASP A 169 8.13 -5.61 18.94
C ASP A 169 8.23 -6.30 20.30
N ASP A 170 7.21 -6.20 21.14
CA ASP A 170 7.16 -6.92 22.43
C ASP A 170 7.01 -8.44 22.23
N ILE A 171 6.26 -8.86 21.21
CA ILE A 171 6.15 -10.27 20.85
C ILE A 171 7.50 -10.81 20.37
N LEU A 172 8.24 -10.05 19.55
CA LEU A 172 9.59 -10.43 19.13
C LEU A 172 10.54 -10.63 20.32
N GLU A 173 10.54 -9.69 21.27
CA GLU A 173 11.35 -9.80 22.49
C GLU A 173 10.96 -11.02 23.32
N SER A 174 9.66 -11.34 23.44
CA SER A 174 9.19 -12.53 24.14
C SER A 174 9.67 -13.85 23.51
N LEU A 175 10.01 -13.81 22.22
CA LEU A 175 10.60 -14.93 21.48
C LEU A 175 12.14 -14.97 21.53
N GLY A 176 12.77 -14.07 22.31
CA GLY A 176 14.23 -13.94 22.39
C GLY A 176 14.87 -13.26 21.18
N ALA A 177 14.07 -12.65 20.30
CA ALA A 177 14.56 -11.93 19.15
C ALA A 177 14.72 -10.44 19.47
N GLN A 178 15.67 -9.78 18.80
CA GLN A 178 15.81 -8.34 18.91
C GLN A 178 14.64 -7.60 18.24
N ARG A 179 14.21 -6.48 18.83
CA ARG A 179 13.32 -5.54 18.15
C ARG A 179 13.90 -5.14 16.80
N TRP A 180 13.04 -4.93 15.83
CA TRP A 180 13.43 -4.49 14.45
C TRP A 180 14.38 -5.47 13.74
N THR A 181 14.37 -6.73 14.16
CA THR A 181 15.20 -7.80 13.57
C THR A 181 14.96 -7.98 12.07
N ASN A 182 15.97 -8.50 11.36
CA ASN A 182 15.84 -8.99 9.98
C ASN A 182 15.64 -10.51 9.92
N ASP A 183 15.58 -11.20 11.06
CA ASP A 183 15.30 -12.64 11.11
C ASP A 183 13.87 -12.92 10.68
N LYS A 184 13.75 -13.46 9.47
CA LYS A 184 12.45 -13.77 8.84
C LYS A 184 11.69 -14.85 9.61
N ALA A 185 12.38 -15.80 10.23
CA ALA A 185 11.75 -16.89 10.97
C ALA A 185 11.15 -16.39 12.29
N ALA A 186 11.90 -15.59 13.05
CA ALA A 186 11.41 -14.93 14.26
C ALA A 186 10.22 -14.01 13.95
N LEU A 187 10.33 -13.24 12.87
CA LEU A 187 9.31 -12.33 12.42
C LEU A 187 8.01 -13.06 12.03
N SER A 188 8.12 -14.15 11.29
CA SER A 188 6.96 -14.97 10.90
C SER A 188 6.23 -15.55 12.12
N ARG A 189 6.99 -16.03 13.12
CA ARG A 189 6.42 -16.52 14.39
C ARG A 189 5.72 -15.40 15.17
N ALA A 190 6.35 -14.23 15.26
CA ALA A 190 5.77 -13.09 15.97
C ALA A 190 4.47 -12.61 15.30
N ILE A 191 4.41 -12.62 13.96
CA ILE A 191 3.20 -12.30 13.20
C ILE A 191 2.09 -13.32 13.49
N ALA A 192 2.40 -14.60 13.53
CA ALA A 192 1.42 -15.65 13.85
C ALA A 192 0.81 -15.41 15.24
N ILE A 193 1.65 -15.18 16.26
CA ILE A 193 1.20 -14.88 17.62
C ILE A 193 0.35 -13.60 17.67
N ARG A 194 0.79 -12.53 16.97
CA ARG A 194 0.00 -11.30 16.87
C ARG A 194 -1.39 -11.57 16.27
N ASN A 195 -1.43 -12.35 15.21
CA ASN A 195 -2.69 -12.66 14.52
C ASN A 195 -3.62 -13.49 15.40
N ASP A 196 -3.08 -14.43 16.17
CA ASP A 196 -3.86 -15.22 17.13
C ASP A 196 -4.40 -14.35 18.27
N ARG A 197 -3.60 -13.40 18.78
CA ARG A 197 -4.08 -12.41 19.75
C ARG A 197 -5.18 -11.51 19.16
N LEU A 198 -5.08 -11.12 17.89
CA LEU A 198 -6.13 -10.35 17.21
C LEU A 198 -7.42 -11.16 17.06
N ARG A 199 -7.33 -12.45 16.71
CA ARG A 199 -8.49 -13.36 16.63
C ARG A 199 -9.19 -13.53 17.96
N SER A 200 -8.41 -13.66 19.04
CA SER A 200 -8.96 -13.83 20.39
C SER A 200 -9.77 -12.65 20.89
N LEU A 201 -9.58 -11.46 20.31
CA LEU A 201 -10.37 -10.27 20.67
C LEU A 201 -11.88 -10.44 20.44
N ALA A 202 -12.29 -11.33 19.53
CA ALA A 202 -13.70 -11.62 19.28
C ALA A 202 -14.41 -12.31 20.46
N THR A 203 -13.64 -12.90 21.39
CA THR A 203 -14.16 -13.63 22.56
C THR A 203 -13.59 -13.14 23.89
N THR A 204 -12.78 -12.06 23.86
CA THR A 204 -12.20 -11.48 25.08
C THR A 204 -13.30 -10.86 25.94
N ALA A 205 -13.28 -11.20 27.23
CA ALA A 205 -14.25 -10.68 28.20
C ALA A 205 -13.65 -9.52 29.00
N GLY A 206 -14.16 -8.32 28.78
CA GLY A 206 -13.77 -7.11 29.54
C GLY A 206 -12.42 -6.50 29.17
N GLY A 207 -12.16 -5.31 29.67
CA GLY A 207 -10.93 -4.55 29.40
C GLY A 207 -10.98 -3.79 28.05
N THR A 208 -9.82 -3.27 27.69
CA THR A 208 -9.57 -2.57 26.42
C THR A 208 -8.41 -3.27 25.70
N ALA A 209 -8.49 -3.39 24.38
CA ALA A 209 -7.37 -3.89 23.59
C ALA A 209 -6.60 -2.70 22.96
N TYR A 210 -5.30 -2.64 23.19
CA TYR A 210 -4.38 -1.68 22.60
C TYR A 210 -3.60 -2.35 21.47
N LEU A 211 -3.81 -1.92 20.23
CA LEU A 211 -3.05 -2.37 19.07
C LEU A 211 -2.05 -1.28 18.65
N ILE A 212 -0.77 -1.59 18.69
CA ILE A 212 0.31 -0.69 18.28
C ILE A 212 0.70 -1.00 16.82
N ALA A 213 0.56 -0.01 15.94
CA ALA A 213 0.85 -0.17 14.53
C ALA A 213 1.45 1.12 13.92
N GLY A 214 2.05 1.01 12.74
CA GLY A 214 2.48 2.18 11.96
C GLY A 214 1.28 2.93 11.40
N ALA A 215 0.47 2.27 10.61
CA ALA A 215 -0.77 2.70 9.96
C ALA A 215 -0.78 4.18 9.52
N PRO A 216 0.16 4.60 8.64
CA PRO A 216 0.30 6.00 8.25
C PRO A 216 -0.88 6.48 7.42
N SER A 217 -1.41 5.68 6.51
CA SER A 217 -2.48 6.08 5.61
C SER A 217 -3.87 5.98 6.26
N GLN A 218 -4.80 6.79 5.78
CA GLN A 218 -6.19 6.70 6.22
C GLN A 218 -6.80 5.34 5.85
N SER A 219 -6.49 4.83 4.65
CA SER A 219 -6.99 3.54 4.17
C SER A 219 -6.59 2.37 5.07
N GLU A 220 -5.35 2.36 5.61
CA GLU A 220 -4.92 1.35 6.57
C GLU A 220 -5.71 1.42 7.89
N ARG A 221 -5.91 2.62 8.41
CA ARG A 221 -6.69 2.82 9.64
C ARG A 221 -8.15 2.42 9.46
N GLU A 222 -8.75 2.73 8.30
CA GLU A 222 -10.09 2.28 7.93
C GLU A 222 -10.19 0.75 7.77
N ALA A 223 -9.15 0.12 7.21
CA ALA A 223 -9.09 -1.34 7.12
C ALA A 223 -9.09 -2.00 8.50
N TRP A 224 -8.34 -1.47 9.47
CA TRP A 224 -8.40 -1.92 10.87
C TRP A 224 -9.78 -1.72 11.50
N ARG A 225 -10.44 -0.58 11.24
CA ARG A 225 -11.81 -0.36 11.73
C ARG A 225 -12.80 -1.36 11.17
N ARG A 226 -12.71 -1.67 9.86
CA ARG A 226 -13.57 -2.68 9.25
C ARG A 226 -13.33 -4.08 9.81
N ALA A 227 -12.08 -4.44 10.04
CA ALA A 227 -11.72 -5.77 10.51
C ALA A 227 -12.09 -6.02 11.98
N LEU A 228 -11.93 -5.03 12.85
CA LEU A 228 -12.09 -5.17 14.30
C LEU A 228 -13.38 -4.51 14.86
N GLY A 229 -14.07 -3.71 14.07
CA GLY A 229 -15.35 -3.09 14.45
C GLY A 229 -15.16 -1.87 15.35
N ASN A 230 -15.28 -2.03 16.68
CA ASN A 230 -15.21 -0.93 17.66
C ASN A 230 -13.77 -0.42 17.88
N VAL A 231 -13.25 0.38 16.94
CA VAL A 231 -11.85 0.87 16.95
C VAL A 231 -11.79 2.39 17.10
N THR A 232 -11.18 2.85 18.18
CA THR A 232 -10.74 4.24 18.37
C THR A 232 -9.31 4.39 17.84
N VAL A 233 -9.06 5.35 16.96
CA VAL A 233 -7.72 5.58 16.39
C VAL A 233 -7.05 6.76 17.09
N VAL A 234 -5.87 6.52 17.61
CA VAL A 234 -4.97 7.53 18.20
C VAL A 234 -3.75 7.67 17.31
N ILE A 235 -3.48 8.87 16.79
CA ILE A 235 -2.36 9.14 15.91
C ILE A 235 -1.34 10.02 16.62
N LEU A 236 -0.15 9.48 16.86
CA LEU A 236 0.97 10.23 17.45
C LEU A 236 1.77 10.91 16.34
N ARG A 237 1.51 12.19 16.13
CA ARG A 237 2.16 13.02 15.11
C ARG A 237 3.48 13.64 15.63
N THR A 238 4.33 12.83 16.23
CA THR A 238 5.63 13.28 16.70
C THR A 238 6.53 13.66 15.52
N ALA A 239 7.06 14.87 15.50
CA ALA A 239 7.86 15.40 14.40
C ALA A 239 8.99 14.43 14.01
N ALA A 240 9.28 14.35 12.71
CA ALA A 240 10.32 13.46 12.17
C ALA A 240 11.68 13.70 12.84
N SER A 241 12.07 14.95 13.03
CA SER A 241 13.31 15.34 13.73
C SER A 241 13.38 14.78 15.15
N THR A 242 12.28 14.87 15.90
CA THR A 242 12.19 14.33 17.27
C THR A 242 12.30 12.79 17.26
N CYS A 243 11.65 12.12 16.32
CA CYS A 243 11.76 10.68 16.19
C CYS A 243 13.19 10.24 15.86
N ILE A 244 13.85 10.93 14.92
CA ILE A 244 15.24 10.68 14.52
C ILE A 244 16.20 10.91 15.70
N ALA A 245 16.02 12.01 16.44
CA ALA A 245 16.84 12.29 17.63
C ALA A 245 16.69 11.19 18.69
N ARG A 246 15.48 10.70 18.95
CA ARG A 246 15.24 9.58 19.87
C ARG A 246 15.84 8.26 19.39
N ILE A 247 15.85 8.01 18.08
CA ILE A 247 16.50 6.83 17.49
C ILE A 247 18.02 6.92 17.72
N ALA A 248 18.61 8.08 17.47
CA ALA A 248 20.04 8.28 17.64
C ALA A 248 20.51 8.24 19.11
N ALA A 249 19.65 8.64 20.05
CA ALA A 249 19.94 8.66 21.47
C ALA A 249 19.74 7.30 22.18
N ASP A 250 19.12 6.33 21.53
CA ASP A 250 18.81 5.01 22.12
C ASP A 250 19.82 3.94 21.66
N PRO A 251 20.76 3.52 22.53
CA PRO A 251 21.76 2.51 22.17
C PRO A 251 21.15 1.18 21.67
N ASN A 252 19.96 0.82 22.16
CA ASN A 252 19.29 -0.42 21.77
C ASN A 252 18.83 -0.39 20.29
N ARG A 253 18.81 0.77 19.66
CA ARG A 253 18.41 0.98 18.25
C ARG A 253 19.57 1.05 17.28
N ASN A 254 20.83 1.06 17.75
CA ASN A 254 22.00 1.27 16.91
C ASN A 254 22.07 0.29 15.74
N HIS A 255 21.74 -0.99 15.96
CA HIS A 255 21.76 -2.04 14.92
C HIS A 255 20.72 -1.82 13.80
N ALA A 256 19.69 -1.02 14.04
CA ALA A 256 18.62 -0.73 13.10
C ALA A 256 18.43 0.76 12.83
N ALA A 257 19.34 1.63 13.29
CA ALA A 257 19.16 3.07 13.30
C ALA A 257 18.82 3.66 11.92
N GLU A 258 19.57 3.31 10.89
CA GLU A 258 19.32 3.82 9.53
C GLU A 258 17.99 3.31 8.96
N LYS A 259 17.67 2.05 9.17
CA LYS A 259 16.37 1.47 8.80
C LYS A 259 15.21 2.22 9.49
N LEU A 260 15.35 2.54 10.76
CA LEU A 260 14.34 3.25 11.53
C LEU A 260 14.19 4.72 11.11
N LYS A 261 15.30 5.42 10.81
CA LYS A 261 15.27 6.79 10.26
C LYS A 261 14.54 6.83 8.92
N GLN A 262 14.89 5.91 8.02
CA GLN A 262 14.18 5.77 6.73
C GLN A 262 12.70 5.47 6.95
N ALA A 263 12.40 4.62 7.92
CA ALA A 263 11.05 4.29 8.30
C ALA A 263 10.26 5.51 8.81
N VAL A 264 10.86 6.44 9.52
CA VAL A 264 10.22 7.71 9.93
C VAL A 264 9.89 8.55 8.71
N ALA A 265 10.81 8.72 7.77
CA ALA A 265 10.58 9.49 6.55
C ALA A 265 9.45 8.90 5.71
N ASN A 266 9.47 7.60 5.48
CA ASN A 266 8.43 6.90 4.73
C ASN A 266 7.05 7.04 5.40
N TRP A 267 6.98 6.97 6.73
CA TRP A 267 5.73 7.12 7.46
C TRP A 267 5.11 8.50 7.21
N TRP A 268 5.91 9.56 7.28
CA TRP A 268 5.44 10.92 7.05
C TRP A 268 5.01 11.15 5.59
N ASN A 269 5.75 10.58 4.64
CA ASN A 269 5.36 10.63 3.22
C ASN A 269 3.99 9.97 2.99
N ALA A 270 3.79 8.77 3.53
CA ALA A 270 2.51 8.06 3.41
C ALA A 270 1.37 8.75 4.20
N PHE A 271 1.67 9.42 5.31
CA PHE A 271 0.69 10.16 6.10
C PHE A 271 0.22 11.44 5.41
N GLY A 272 1.10 12.12 4.66
CA GLY A 272 0.81 13.35 3.91
C GLY A 272 0.11 13.13 2.56
N CYS A 273 0.11 11.91 2.02
CA CYS A 273 -0.62 11.56 0.81
C CYS A 273 -2.13 11.48 1.14
N ARG A 274 -2.86 12.56 0.81
CA ARG A 274 -4.33 12.59 0.79
C ARG A 274 -4.84 12.26 -0.60
#